data_ac23ca47b32a30bdb89ab5db447826b5
#
_entry.id   ac23ca47b32a30bdb89ab5db447826b5
#
_cell.length_a   1.000
_cell.length_b   1.000
_cell.length_c   1.000
_cell.angle_alpha   90.00
_cell.angle_beta   90.00
_cell.angle_gamma   90.00
#
_symmetry.space_group_name_H-M   'P 1'
#
loop_
_entity.id
_entity.type
_entity.pdbx_description
1 polymer ?
#
loop_
_entity_poly.entity_id
_entity_poly.type
_entity_poly.pdbx_seq_one_letter_code
_entity_poly.pdbx_strand_id
1 'polypeptide(L)'
;MKKILISTIVRNREEKLENYYNQIKEFVEEFSNDFEFSISIYENDSFDNSKEILKSFDYSIFSNNYLQCEDIGTEYYGSFMIDQRVINFANARNKTIENVDLSNYDNIMIIEVDVIYNTDVIRELLYLEDFKDEVKISEPD
;
A
#
# COMPACT_ATOMS: atom_id res chain seq x y z
N MET A 1 14.05 13.77 -7.53
CA MET A 1 13.53 12.89 -6.46
C MET A 1 12.50 11.94 -7.04
N LYS A 2 12.66 10.66 -6.81
CA LYS A 2 11.70 9.66 -7.30
C LYS A 2 10.42 9.71 -6.47
N LYS A 3 9.30 9.54 -7.14
CA LYS A 3 7.97 9.60 -6.53
C LYS A 3 7.38 8.20 -6.43
N ILE A 4 7.08 7.79 -5.21
CA ILE A 4 6.56 6.46 -4.89
C ILE A 4 5.12 6.59 -4.39
N LEU A 5 4.23 5.79 -4.95
CA LEU A 5 2.87 5.65 -4.44
C LEU A 5 2.77 4.35 -3.64
N ILE A 6 2.45 4.47 -2.36
CA ILE A 6 2.17 3.30 -1.51
C ILE A 6 0.69 2.95 -1.68
N SER A 7 0.42 1.69 -2.01
CA SER A 7 -0.94 1.18 -2.22
C SER A 7 -1.25 0.11 -1.19
N THR A 8 -2.34 0.28 -0.45
CA THR A 8 -2.77 -0.65 0.59
C THR A 8 -4.28 -0.86 0.55
N ILE A 9 -4.70 -2.10 0.69
CA ILE A 9 -6.13 -2.43 0.89
C ILE A 9 -6.33 -2.88 2.33
N VAL A 10 -7.47 -2.54 2.91
CA VAL A 10 -7.77 -2.80 4.31
C VAL A 10 -9.18 -3.36 4.45
N ARG A 11 -9.31 -4.43 5.23
CA ARG A 11 -10.62 -4.93 5.68
C ARG A 11 -10.42 -5.70 6.98
N ASN A 12 -11.10 -5.25 8.05
CA ASN A 12 -11.06 -5.92 9.36
C ASN A 12 -9.64 -6.12 9.89
N ARG A 13 -8.87 -5.03 10.01
CA ARG A 13 -7.47 -5.05 10.45
C ARG A 13 -7.18 -4.08 11.59
N GLU A 14 -8.18 -3.77 12.44
CA GLU A 14 -8.00 -2.77 13.51
C GLU A 14 -6.80 -3.05 14.41
N GLU A 15 -6.50 -4.32 14.70
CA GLU A 15 -5.40 -4.71 15.56
C GLU A 15 -4.02 -4.49 14.93
N LYS A 16 -3.95 -4.38 13.60
CA LYS A 16 -2.69 -4.27 12.86
C LYS A 16 -2.40 -2.85 12.38
N LEU A 17 -3.39 -1.98 12.32
CA LEU A 17 -3.26 -0.69 11.65
C LEU A 17 -2.27 0.25 12.31
N GLU A 18 -2.17 0.26 13.64
CA GLU A 18 -1.22 1.13 14.33
C GLU A 18 0.22 0.76 13.99
N ASN A 19 0.54 -0.53 14.05
CA ASN A 19 1.88 -1.01 13.67
C ASN A 19 2.18 -0.74 12.20
N TYR A 20 1.20 -0.95 11.33
CA TYR A 20 1.31 -0.66 9.91
C TYR A 20 1.68 0.82 9.68
N TYR A 21 0.94 1.73 10.29
CA TYR A 21 1.17 3.16 10.14
C TYR A 21 2.55 3.56 10.67
N ASN A 22 2.90 3.10 11.86
CA ASN A 22 4.19 3.43 12.47
C ASN A 22 5.37 2.94 11.63
N GLN A 23 5.26 1.76 11.05
CA GLN A 23 6.27 1.18 10.18
C GLN A 23 6.44 1.98 8.90
N ILE A 24 5.34 2.37 8.27
CA ILE A 24 5.40 3.21 7.07
C ILE A 24 6.00 4.57 7.39
N LYS A 25 5.56 5.18 8.48
CA LYS A 25 6.09 6.47 8.93
C LYS A 25 7.60 6.41 9.11
N GLU A 26 8.10 5.34 9.73
CA GLU A 26 9.53 5.14 9.96
C GLU A 26 10.32 5.16 8.65
N PHE A 27 9.92 4.36 7.66
CA PHE A 27 10.69 4.31 6.43
C PHE A 27 10.47 5.55 5.55
N VAL A 28 9.30 6.16 5.57
CA VAL A 28 9.05 7.40 4.84
C VAL A 28 9.97 8.51 5.35
N GLU A 29 10.12 8.64 6.67
CA GLU A 29 11.03 9.60 7.27
C GLU A 29 12.50 9.27 6.98
N GLU A 30 12.86 8.00 7.03
CA GLU A 30 14.22 7.52 6.76
C GLU A 30 14.68 7.87 5.34
N PHE A 31 13.80 7.69 4.36
CA PHE A 31 14.15 7.82 2.94
C PHE A 31 13.65 9.12 2.30
N SER A 32 13.22 10.09 3.09
CA SER A 32 12.63 11.34 2.58
C SER A 32 13.59 12.22 1.79
N ASN A 33 14.90 12.01 1.92
CA ASN A 33 15.89 12.78 1.17
C ASN A 33 15.97 12.38 -0.30
N ASP A 34 15.67 11.10 -0.60
CA ASP A 34 15.82 10.55 -1.95
C ASP A 34 14.49 10.25 -2.62
N PHE A 35 13.42 10.11 -1.84
CA PHE A 35 12.11 9.70 -2.34
C PHE A 35 10.99 10.58 -1.79
N GLU A 36 10.00 10.84 -2.63
CA GLU A 36 8.78 11.50 -2.24
C GLU A 36 7.67 10.45 -2.19
N PHE A 37 7.01 10.34 -1.06
CA PHE A 37 6.01 9.28 -0.85
C PHE A 37 4.60 9.86 -0.84
N SER A 38 3.70 9.20 -1.53
CA SER A 38 2.25 9.39 -1.42
C SER A 38 1.62 8.07 -1.03
N ILE A 39 0.42 8.10 -0.46
CA ILE A 39 -0.26 6.90 -0.01
C ILE A 39 -1.68 6.85 -0.54
N SER A 40 -2.10 5.66 -0.98
CA SER A 40 -3.47 5.39 -1.39
C SER A 40 -3.96 4.16 -0.64
N ILE A 41 -5.02 4.33 0.14
CA ILE A 41 -5.61 3.28 0.95
C ILE A 41 -7.07 3.10 0.56
N TYR A 42 -7.46 1.87 0.31
CA TYR A 42 -8.85 1.51 0.08
C TYR A 42 -9.32 0.53 1.16
N GLU A 43 -10.37 0.92 1.88
CA GLU A 43 -11.03 0.08 2.87
C GLU A 43 -12.46 -0.19 2.41
N ASN A 44 -12.92 -1.43 2.56
CA ASN A 44 -14.32 -1.73 2.28
C ASN A 44 -14.90 -2.70 3.29
N ASP A 45 -16.14 -2.42 3.69
CA ASP A 45 -17.00 -3.32 4.46
C ASP A 45 -16.41 -3.88 5.76
N SER A 46 -15.55 -3.13 6.44
CA SER A 46 -15.01 -3.56 7.73
C SER A 46 -16.08 -3.60 8.80
N PHE A 47 -16.10 -4.67 9.60
CA PHE A 47 -17.02 -4.82 10.75
C PHE A 47 -16.45 -4.19 12.01
N ASP A 48 -15.14 -4.00 12.06
CA ASP A 48 -14.41 -3.46 13.20
C ASP A 48 -14.18 -1.95 13.07
N ASN A 49 -13.24 -1.40 13.83
CA ASN A 49 -12.92 0.03 13.83
C ASN A 49 -11.87 0.42 12.81
N SER A 50 -11.58 -0.42 11.82
CA SER A 50 -10.56 -0.13 10.80
C SER A 50 -10.79 1.21 10.10
N LYS A 51 -12.02 1.50 9.69
CA LYS A 51 -12.39 2.74 9.02
C LYS A 51 -12.06 3.97 9.88
N GLU A 52 -12.46 3.94 11.14
CA GLU A 52 -12.27 5.03 12.08
C GLU A 52 -10.77 5.25 12.36
N ILE A 53 -10.02 4.16 12.51
CA ILE A 53 -8.58 4.22 12.75
C ILE A 53 -7.87 4.84 11.55
N LEU A 54 -8.21 4.40 10.34
CA LEU A 54 -7.62 4.95 9.11
C LEU A 54 -7.87 6.46 8.99
N LYS A 55 -9.05 6.91 9.36
CA LYS A 55 -9.39 8.34 9.32
C LYS A 55 -8.69 9.15 10.40
N SER A 56 -8.22 8.50 11.46
CA SER A 56 -7.55 9.16 12.57
C SER A 56 -6.05 9.37 12.36
N PHE A 57 -5.45 8.70 11.38
CA PHE A 57 -4.00 8.82 11.13
C PHE A 57 -3.64 10.20 10.58
N ASP A 58 -2.44 10.63 10.92
CA ASP A 58 -1.86 11.87 10.37
C ASP A 58 -1.16 11.54 9.05
N TYR A 59 -1.73 12.02 7.96
CA TYR A 59 -1.19 11.80 6.61
C TYR A 59 -0.30 12.94 6.13
N SER A 60 0.04 13.89 6.99
CA SER A 60 0.83 15.07 6.60
C SER A 60 2.27 14.73 6.19
N ILE A 61 2.78 13.55 6.55
CA ILE A 61 4.10 13.09 6.13
C ILE A 61 4.16 12.71 4.65
N PHE A 62 3.01 12.51 4.02
CA PHE A 62 2.94 12.14 2.61
C PHE A 62 2.69 13.37 1.75
N SER A 63 3.23 13.38 0.53
CA SER A 63 3.01 14.46 -0.42
C SER A 63 1.55 14.53 -0.85
N ASN A 64 0.94 13.38 -1.07
CA ASN A 64 -0.49 13.24 -1.34
C ASN A 64 -1.03 12.02 -0.61
N ASN A 65 -2.30 12.08 -0.24
CA ASN A 65 -2.97 10.95 0.36
C ASN A 65 -4.35 10.75 -0.27
N TYR A 66 -4.70 9.50 -0.50
CA TYR A 66 -5.97 9.09 -1.08
C TYR A 66 -6.56 8.02 -0.18
N LEU A 67 -7.48 8.39 0.67
CA LEU A 67 -8.18 7.44 1.54
C LEU A 67 -9.63 7.31 1.06
N GLN A 68 -9.99 6.09 0.68
CA GLN A 68 -11.35 5.79 0.25
C GLN A 68 -11.90 4.65 1.11
N CYS A 69 -13.02 4.92 1.78
CA CYS A 69 -13.71 3.94 2.63
C CYS A 69 -15.12 3.76 2.08
N GLU A 70 -15.47 2.53 1.72
CA GLU A 70 -16.76 2.23 1.11
C GLU A 70 -17.43 1.03 1.76
N ASP A 71 -18.78 1.04 1.78
CA ASP A 71 -19.58 -0.12 2.14
C ASP A 71 -20.27 -0.58 0.84
N ILE A 72 -19.70 -1.56 0.18
CA ILE A 72 -20.20 -2.07 -1.10
C ILE A 72 -20.89 -3.41 -0.99
N GLY A 73 -20.97 -3.96 0.23
CA GLY A 73 -21.72 -5.18 0.50
C GLY A 73 -21.05 -6.47 0.05
N THR A 74 -19.73 -6.48 -0.12
CA THR A 74 -19.02 -7.71 -0.47
C THR A 74 -18.93 -8.65 0.74
N GLU A 75 -19.06 -9.96 0.47
CA GLU A 75 -18.94 -10.95 1.51
C GLU A 75 -17.49 -11.08 1.99
N TYR A 76 -17.31 -11.34 3.29
CA TYR A 76 -16.00 -11.54 3.87
C TYR A 76 -15.66 -13.03 3.90
N TYR A 77 -14.69 -13.43 3.10
CA TYR A 77 -14.30 -14.82 2.95
C TYR A 77 -13.13 -15.25 3.84
N GLY A 78 -12.57 -14.32 4.61
CA GLY A 78 -11.42 -14.61 5.47
C GLY A 78 -10.21 -15.09 4.69
N SER A 79 -9.68 -16.27 5.04
CA SER A 79 -8.53 -16.87 4.36
C SER A 79 -8.91 -17.88 3.28
N PHE A 80 -10.17 -18.08 2.99
CA PHE A 80 -10.59 -19.03 1.96
C PHE A 80 -10.17 -18.55 0.56
N MET A 81 -9.54 -19.44 -0.19
CA MET A 81 -9.08 -19.17 -1.55
C MET A 81 -10.13 -19.58 -2.56
N ILE A 82 -11.20 -18.80 -2.65
CA ILE A 82 -12.26 -18.99 -3.66
C ILE A 82 -12.18 -17.87 -4.70
N ASP A 83 -12.74 -18.13 -5.87
CA ASP A 83 -12.67 -17.21 -7.01
C ASP A 83 -13.21 -15.83 -6.67
N GLN A 84 -14.32 -15.74 -5.94
CA GLN A 84 -14.91 -14.44 -5.58
C GLN A 84 -13.98 -13.63 -4.66
N ARG A 85 -13.24 -14.28 -3.76
CA ARG A 85 -12.27 -13.61 -2.91
C ARG A 85 -11.16 -12.98 -3.75
N VAL A 86 -10.66 -13.73 -4.73
CA VAL A 86 -9.61 -13.25 -5.65
C VAL A 86 -10.11 -12.06 -6.44
N ILE A 87 -11.33 -12.13 -6.97
CA ILE A 87 -11.95 -11.02 -7.70
C ILE A 87 -12.10 -9.79 -6.81
N ASN A 88 -12.54 -9.97 -5.56
CA ASN A 88 -12.72 -8.86 -4.62
C ASN A 88 -11.38 -8.19 -4.30
N PHE A 89 -10.30 -8.96 -4.13
CA PHE A 89 -8.96 -8.42 -3.93
C PHE A 89 -8.49 -7.62 -5.14
N ALA A 90 -8.70 -8.13 -6.35
CA ALA A 90 -8.31 -7.45 -7.57
C ALA A 90 -9.06 -6.11 -7.70
N ASN A 91 -10.35 -6.11 -7.43
CA ASN A 91 -11.18 -4.91 -7.47
C ASN A 91 -10.72 -3.88 -6.44
N ALA A 92 -10.42 -4.32 -5.22
CA ALA A 92 -9.94 -3.45 -4.15
C ALA A 92 -8.58 -2.82 -4.51
N ARG A 93 -7.66 -3.60 -5.08
CA ARG A 93 -6.37 -3.05 -5.52
C ARG A 93 -6.54 -2.04 -6.64
N ASN A 94 -7.45 -2.29 -7.58
CA ASN A 94 -7.74 -1.34 -8.64
C ASN A 94 -8.28 -0.03 -8.09
N LYS A 95 -9.04 -0.07 -7.00
CA LYS A 95 -9.56 1.13 -6.34
C LYS A 95 -8.45 2.03 -5.81
N THR A 96 -7.31 1.48 -5.39
CA THR A 96 -6.21 2.29 -4.88
C THR A 96 -5.56 3.15 -5.96
N ILE A 97 -5.72 2.81 -7.23
CA ILE A 97 -5.10 3.52 -8.35
C ILE A 97 -6.12 4.20 -9.27
N GLU A 98 -7.41 3.90 -9.12
CA GLU A 98 -8.47 4.34 -10.01
C GLU A 98 -8.57 5.86 -10.14
N ASN A 99 -8.42 6.59 -9.05
CA ASN A 99 -8.54 8.04 -9.01
C ASN A 99 -7.19 8.76 -8.89
N VAL A 100 -6.11 8.05 -9.17
CA VAL A 100 -4.74 8.57 -9.07
C VAL A 100 -4.18 8.72 -10.47
N ASP A 101 -3.57 9.85 -10.75
CA ASP A 101 -2.83 10.03 -12.00
C ASP A 101 -1.47 9.34 -11.87
N LEU A 102 -1.37 8.13 -12.40
CA LEU A 102 -0.17 7.30 -12.28
C LEU A 102 1.04 7.90 -13.00
N SER A 103 0.83 8.84 -13.92
CA SER A 103 1.95 9.51 -14.57
C SER A 103 2.78 10.37 -13.62
N ASN A 104 2.22 10.69 -12.45
CA ASN A 104 2.93 11.44 -11.41
C ASN A 104 3.87 10.59 -10.56
N TYR A 105 3.91 9.29 -10.76
CA TYR A 105 4.68 8.37 -9.91
C TYR A 105 5.65 7.52 -10.72
N ASP A 106 6.84 7.33 -10.18
CA ASP A 106 7.85 6.47 -10.79
C ASP A 106 7.60 5.00 -10.48
N ASN A 107 7.11 4.71 -9.29
CA ASN A 107 6.84 3.33 -8.84
C ASN A 107 5.60 3.29 -7.95
N ILE A 108 4.98 2.12 -7.91
CA ILE A 108 3.91 1.80 -6.98
C ILE A 108 4.43 0.71 -6.06
N MET A 109 4.36 0.95 -4.76
CA MET A 109 4.77 -0.01 -3.74
C MET A 109 3.52 -0.55 -3.05
N ILE A 110 3.24 -1.84 -3.25
CA ILE A 110 2.10 -2.50 -2.63
C ILE A 110 2.54 -2.99 -1.25
N ILE A 111 1.91 -2.47 -0.21
CA ILE A 111 2.22 -2.83 1.17
C ILE A 111 0.96 -3.37 1.84
N GLU A 112 1.09 -4.54 2.45
CA GLU A 112 -0.01 -5.17 3.17
C GLU A 112 0.06 -4.86 4.66
N VAL A 113 -1.11 -4.73 5.29
CA VAL A 113 -1.22 -4.37 6.70
C VAL A 113 -0.64 -5.46 7.61
N ASP A 114 -0.77 -6.72 7.21
CA ASP A 114 -0.40 -7.87 8.04
C ASP A 114 1.10 -8.16 8.06
N VAL A 115 1.87 -7.52 7.19
CA VAL A 115 3.30 -7.84 7.03
C VAL A 115 4.16 -6.84 7.77
N ILE A 116 5.17 -7.33 8.48
CA ILE A 116 6.18 -6.50 9.12
C ILE A 116 7.40 -6.45 8.20
N TYR A 117 7.80 -5.22 7.84
CA TYR A 117 8.92 -5.00 6.95
C TYR A 117 10.12 -4.48 7.75
N ASN A 118 11.28 -5.04 7.47
CA ASN A 118 12.54 -4.53 7.97
C ASN A 118 12.95 -3.32 7.13
N THR A 119 13.52 -2.29 7.75
CA THR A 119 13.97 -1.09 7.04
C THR A 119 14.99 -1.42 5.95
N ASP A 120 15.87 -2.42 6.16
CA ASP A 120 16.83 -2.84 5.17
C ASP A 120 16.17 -3.45 3.93
N VAL A 121 15.07 -4.18 4.12
CA VAL A 121 14.29 -4.73 3.00
C VAL A 121 13.65 -3.60 2.19
N ILE A 122 13.10 -2.61 2.85
CA ILE A 122 12.53 -1.44 2.19
C ILE A 122 13.61 -0.68 1.41
N ARG A 123 14.80 -0.54 1.99
CA ARG A 123 15.91 0.11 1.31
C ARG A 123 16.28 -0.63 0.01
N GLU A 124 16.36 -1.96 0.08
CA GLU A 124 16.64 -2.77 -1.11
C GLU A 124 15.58 -2.58 -2.19
N LEU A 125 14.30 -2.56 -1.81
CA LEU A 125 13.21 -2.35 -2.74
C LEU A 125 13.25 -0.97 -3.40
N LEU A 126 13.54 0.07 -2.63
CA LEU A 126 13.59 1.44 -3.14
C LEU A 126 14.73 1.66 -4.14
N TYR A 127 15.86 0.96 -3.95
CA TYR A 127 17.02 1.06 -4.83
C TYR A 127 17.12 -0.10 -5.81
N LEU A 128 16.01 -0.83 -6.01
CA LEU A 128 15.95 -2.02 -6.86
C LEU A 128 16.21 -1.72 -8.34
N GLU A 129 16.11 -0.47 -8.76
CA GLU A 129 16.29 -0.09 -10.15
C GLU A 129 17.64 -0.51 -10.70
N ASP A 130 18.72 -0.34 -9.92
CA ASP A 130 20.06 -0.77 -10.31
C ASP A 130 20.12 -2.29 -10.44
N PHE A 131 19.54 -3.01 -9.52
CA PHE A 131 19.46 -4.46 -9.52
C PHE A 131 18.58 -4.96 -10.68
N LYS A 132 17.49 -4.26 -10.96
CA LYS A 132 16.55 -4.60 -12.01
C LYS A 132 17.22 -4.57 -13.38
N ASP A 133 18.10 -3.64 -13.63
CA ASP A 133 18.83 -3.57 -14.90
C ASP A 133 19.74 -4.78 -15.09
N GLU A 134 20.40 -5.24 -14.05
CA GLU A 134 21.22 -6.46 -14.08
C GLU A 134 20.38 -7.69 -14.37
N VAL A 135 19.25 -7.83 -13.70
CA VAL A 135 18.32 -8.95 -13.91
C VAL A 135 17.79 -8.95 -15.34
N LYS A 136 17.48 -7.78 -15.86
CA LYS A 136 16.96 -7.63 -17.22
C LYS A 136 17.96 -8.10 -18.28
N ILE A 137 19.26 -7.88 -18.06
CA ILE A 137 20.31 -8.33 -18.95
C ILE A 137 20.44 -9.85 -18.95
N SER A 138 20.17 -10.49 -17.84
CA SER A 138 20.30 -11.93 -17.65
C SER A 138 19.05 -12.73 -18.01
N GLU A 139 17.93 -12.08 -18.26
CA GLU A 139 16.68 -12.77 -18.61
C GLU A 139 16.79 -13.44 -19.97
N PRO A 140 16.40 -14.72 -20.07
CA PRO A 140 16.26 -15.35 -21.37
C PRO A 140 15.05 -14.78 -22.11
N ASP A 141 15.16 -14.67 -23.37
CA ASP A 141 14.07 -14.20 -24.21
C ASP A 141 12.88 -15.15 -24.25
#